data_ca9af5c4eaf2856d722ea4f1ed681ed6
#
_entry.id   ca9af5c4eaf2856d722ea4f1ed681ed6
#
_cell.length_a   1.000
_cell.length_b   1.000
_cell.length_c   1.000
_cell.angle_alpha   90.00
_cell.angle_beta   90.00
_cell.angle_gamma   90.00
#
_symmetry.space_group_name_H-M   'P 1'
#
loop_
_entity.id
_entity.type
_entity.pdbx_description
1 polymer ?
#
loop_
_entity_poly.entity_id
_entity_poly.type
_entity_poly.pdbx_seq_one_letter_code
_entity_poly.pdbx_strand_id
1 'polypeptide(L)'
;MVNNSNDLISHSFIGAQILSASFVKDKNVFYLSNLSVFGKTYRGGVPVLFPQFANNGNLRKHGFVRDIAWELIYEKQNEKSAIIEYDYSIHEDDYPEWPYNAKLSLFCEMVSNLITIKLIVINTDIKSFEFTGGLHPYFAISSKKDLVINGLEEADYKDAFPDITFNLNGNDLIERQYDAKNPVKFYNGENWITIKSEGFNNWMIWNPGEEGAKSIKDLPNEDWSKFICIEPITSKPVLLEPGELFIGELQIILS
;
A
#
# COMPACT_ATOMS: atom_id res chain seq x y z
N MET A 1 -0.01 -13.08 -12.56
CA MET A 1 1.40 -12.78 -12.34
C MET A 1 2.06 -12.70 -13.70
N VAL A 2 2.69 -11.59 -13.98
CA VAL A 2 3.65 -11.48 -15.08
C VAL A 2 5.01 -11.60 -14.39
N ASN A 3 5.66 -12.75 -14.50
CA ASN A 3 6.96 -13.02 -13.89
C ASN A 3 7.84 -13.77 -14.86
N ASN A 4 8.98 -13.18 -15.17
CA ASN A 4 10.17 -13.90 -15.62
C ASN A 4 11.10 -14.11 -14.41
N SER A 5 11.87 -15.17 -14.38
CA SER A 5 12.76 -15.54 -13.26
C SER A 5 13.86 -14.49 -12.93
N ASN A 6 13.96 -13.41 -13.71
CA ASN A 6 14.94 -12.34 -13.56
C ASN A 6 14.30 -10.96 -13.31
N ASP A 7 12.98 -10.89 -13.10
CA ASP A 7 12.31 -9.61 -12.88
C ASP A 7 12.63 -9.07 -11.48
N LEU A 8 12.98 -7.78 -11.42
CA LEU A 8 13.20 -7.06 -10.16
C LEU A 8 11.90 -6.81 -9.41
N ILE A 9 10.80 -6.62 -10.16
CA ILE A 9 9.46 -6.37 -9.63
C ILE A 9 8.50 -7.40 -10.21
N SER A 10 7.71 -8.05 -9.37
CA SER A 10 6.54 -8.78 -9.81
C SER A 10 5.27 -7.99 -9.51
N HIS A 11 4.29 -8.09 -10.38
CA HIS A 11 3.05 -7.31 -10.28
C HIS A 11 1.83 -8.08 -10.80
N SER A 12 0.65 -7.53 -10.54
CA SER A 12 -0.63 -8.08 -10.98
C SER A 12 -1.44 -6.99 -11.66
N PHE A 13 -2.14 -7.35 -12.74
CA PHE A 13 -3.13 -6.46 -13.35
C PHE A 13 -4.37 -6.24 -12.43
N ILE A 14 -4.66 -7.16 -11.49
CA ILE A 14 -5.71 -6.93 -10.50
C ILE A 14 -5.22 -5.89 -9.49
N GLY A 15 -5.88 -4.73 -9.49
CA GLY A 15 -5.57 -3.60 -8.60
C GLY A 15 -4.25 -2.90 -8.92
N ALA A 16 -3.63 -3.16 -10.08
CA ALA A 16 -2.26 -2.71 -10.41
C ALA A 16 -1.25 -3.03 -9.30
N GLN A 17 -1.47 -4.14 -8.60
CA GLN A 17 -0.78 -4.44 -7.35
C GLN A 17 0.68 -4.83 -7.59
N ILE A 18 1.62 -4.11 -6.98
CA ILE A 18 3.04 -4.52 -6.90
C ILE A 18 3.10 -5.65 -5.87
N LEU A 19 3.59 -6.82 -6.27
CA LEU A 19 3.58 -8.03 -5.44
C LEU A 19 4.92 -8.26 -4.74
N SER A 20 6.01 -8.04 -5.46
CA SER A 20 7.36 -8.20 -4.94
C SER A 20 8.30 -7.19 -5.56
N ALA A 21 9.35 -6.84 -4.83
CA ALA A 21 10.48 -6.07 -5.33
C ALA A 21 11.72 -6.48 -4.54
N SER A 22 12.84 -6.68 -5.22
CA SER A 22 14.05 -7.21 -4.60
C SER A 22 15.26 -6.35 -4.91
N PHE A 23 15.79 -5.64 -3.92
CA PHE A 23 17.08 -4.93 -4.04
C PHE A 23 18.27 -5.87 -4.09
N VAL A 24 18.15 -7.01 -3.43
CA VAL A 24 19.15 -8.07 -3.38
C VAL A 24 18.46 -9.35 -3.83
N LYS A 25 19.13 -10.14 -4.67
CA LYS A 25 18.60 -11.41 -5.15
C LYS A 25 18.03 -12.23 -3.99
N ASP A 26 16.81 -12.75 -4.19
CA ASP A 26 16.06 -13.59 -3.25
C ASP A 26 15.61 -12.89 -1.94
N LYS A 27 15.77 -11.56 -1.81
CA LYS A 27 15.32 -10.77 -0.66
C LYS A 27 14.23 -9.79 -1.07
N ASN A 28 13.00 -10.23 -0.91
CA ASN A 28 11.84 -9.40 -1.23
C ASN A 28 11.59 -8.34 -0.16
N VAL A 29 11.35 -7.10 -0.60
CA VAL A 29 10.98 -5.98 0.30
C VAL A 29 9.57 -6.16 0.85
N PHE A 30 8.68 -6.79 0.08
CA PHE A 30 7.30 -6.98 0.45
C PHE A 30 7.00 -8.42 0.84
N TYR A 31 6.19 -8.58 1.87
CA TYR A 31 5.57 -9.86 2.20
C TYR A 31 4.47 -10.19 1.18
N LEU A 32 4.37 -11.44 0.81
CA LEU A 32 3.30 -11.97 -0.02
C LEU A 32 2.83 -13.32 0.55
N SER A 33 1.54 -13.43 0.84
CA SER A 33 0.94 -14.66 1.33
C SER A 33 0.94 -15.75 0.27
N ASN A 34 1.34 -16.96 0.65
CA ASN A 34 1.26 -18.14 -0.19
C ASN A 34 -0.16 -18.72 -0.34
N LEU A 35 -1.13 -18.19 0.44
CA LEU A 35 -2.56 -18.51 0.31
C LEU A 35 -3.29 -17.56 -0.65
N SER A 36 -2.60 -16.58 -1.22
CA SER A 36 -3.18 -15.68 -2.22
C SER A 36 -3.57 -16.43 -3.48
N VAL A 37 -4.73 -16.06 -4.04
CA VAL A 37 -5.30 -16.75 -5.22
C VAL A 37 -5.10 -15.90 -6.46
N PHE A 38 -4.59 -16.51 -7.54
CA PHE A 38 -4.45 -15.85 -8.83
C PHE A 38 -5.79 -15.28 -9.33
N GLY A 39 -5.75 -14.07 -9.88
CA GLY A 39 -6.96 -13.38 -10.41
C GLY A 39 -7.80 -12.67 -9.35
N LYS A 40 -7.30 -12.59 -8.11
CA LYS A 40 -7.87 -11.79 -7.01
C LYS A 40 -6.81 -10.85 -6.46
N THR A 41 -7.23 -9.91 -5.62
CA THR A 41 -6.29 -9.11 -4.80
C THR A 41 -5.45 -10.05 -3.95
N TYR A 42 -4.14 -9.88 -4.00
CA TYR A 42 -3.20 -10.67 -3.20
C TYR A 42 -3.08 -10.11 -1.79
N ARG A 43 -2.98 -10.99 -0.80
CA ARG A 43 -2.62 -10.60 0.57
C ARG A 43 -1.13 -10.36 0.65
N GLY A 44 -0.71 -9.09 0.73
CA GLY A 44 0.70 -8.70 0.69
C GLY A 44 0.98 -7.71 -0.43
N GLY A 45 2.25 -7.50 -0.77
CA GLY A 45 2.64 -6.52 -1.76
C GLY A 45 2.20 -5.11 -1.40
N VAL A 46 1.74 -4.34 -2.39
CA VAL A 46 1.28 -2.95 -2.23
C VAL A 46 -0.11 -2.76 -2.87
N PRO A 47 -1.20 -3.09 -2.18
CA PRO A 47 -2.56 -2.78 -2.65
C PRO A 47 -2.81 -1.27 -2.75
N VAL A 48 -3.60 -0.86 -3.74
CA VAL A 48 -4.12 0.50 -3.90
C VAL A 48 -5.45 0.63 -3.19
N LEU A 49 -5.61 1.68 -2.38
CA LEU A 49 -6.83 1.99 -1.64
C LEU A 49 -7.50 3.22 -2.26
N PHE A 50 -8.67 3.03 -2.87
CA PHE A 50 -9.45 4.11 -3.48
C PHE A 50 -10.89 3.64 -3.79
N PRO A 51 -11.92 4.50 -3.71
CA PRO A 51 -11.89 5.91 -3.30
C PRO A 51 -12.10 6.09 -1.80
N GLN A 52 -11.91 5.04 -0.99
CA GLN A 52 -12.10 5.08 0.46
C GLN A 52 -10.95 4.37 1.19
N PHE A 53 -10.43 5.02 2.25
CA PHE A 53 -9.54 4.38 3.23
C PHE A 53 -10.35 3.72 4.34
N ALA A 54 -9.99 2.51 4.72
CA ALA A 54 -10.64 1.73 5.79
C ALA A 54 -12.17 1.70 5.64
N ASN A 55 -12.91 1.93 6.72
CA ASN A 55 -14.36 2.08 6.76
C ASN A 55 -14.78 3.55 6.90
N ASN A 56 -13.97 4.50 6.40
CA ASN A 56 -14.20 5.93 6.54
C ASN A 56 -15.18 6.46 5.47
N GLY A 57 -16.34 5.84 5.33
CA GLY A 57 -17.39 6.19 4.38
C GLY A 57 -18.38 5.06 4.18
N ASN A 58 -19.22 5.18 3.17
CA ASN A 58 -20.33 4.26 2.89
C ASN A 58 -19.93 3.10 1.97
N LEU A 59 -18.71 3.13 1.41
CA LEU A 59 -18.23 2.08 0.53
C LEU A 59 -17.68 0.89 1.33
N ARG A 60 -17.44 -0.21 0.64
CA ARG A 60 -16.74 -1.34 1.25
C ARG A 60 -15.34 -0.92 1.74
N LYS A 61 -14.84 -1.61 2.75
CA LYS A 61 -13.51 -1.34 3.34
C LYS A 61 -12.43 -1.22 2.26
N HIS A 62 -11.74 -0.09 2.24
CA HIS A 62 -10.66 0.26 1.30
C HIS A 62 -11.10 0.51 -0.15
N GLY A 63 -12.39 0.72 -0.41
CA GLY A 63 -12.92 0.96 -1.76
C GLY A 63 -12.87 -0.29 -2.65
N PHE A 64 -12.82 -0.10 -3.96
CA PHE A 64 -13.04 -1.19 -4.91
C PHE A 64 -11.91 -1.39 -5.93
N VAL A 65 -11.05 -0.41 -6.18
CA VAL A 65 -10.08 -0.47 -7.29
C VAL A 65 -9.04 -1.58 -7.18
N ARG A 66 -8.75 -2.05 -5.96
CA ARG A 66 -7.79 -3.14 -5.71
C ARG A 66 -8.28 -4.51 -6.20
N ASP A 67 -9.58 -4.67 -6.45
CA ASP A 67 -10.17 -5.94 -6.85
C ASP A 67 -10.53 -5.98 -8.35
N ILE A 68 -10.10 -4.98 -9.12
CA ILE A 68 -10.45 -4.78 -10.51
C ILE A 68 -9.21 -4.92 -11.37
N ALA A 69 -9.39 -5.37 -12.62
CA ALA A 69 -8.31 -5.42 -13.59
C ALA A 69 -7.99 -4.01 -14.11
N TRP A 70 -6.72 -3.62 -14.04
CA TRP A 70 -6.19 -2.41 -14.65
C TRP A 70 -5.46 -2.74 -15.95
N GLU A 71 -5.38 -1.78 -16.84
CA GLU A 71 -4.64 -1.90 -18.10
C GLU A 71 -3.15 -1.66 -17.87
N LEU A 72 -2.30 -2.60 -18.31
CA LEU A 72 -0.84 -2.42 -18.31
C LEU A 72 -0.45 -1.52 -19.49
N ILE A 73 0.00 -0.30 -19.20
CA ILE A 73 0.37 0.69 -20.21
C ILE A 73 1.83 0.54 -20.63
N TYR A 74 2.70 0.30 -19.65
CA TYR A 74 4.12 0.16 -19.92
C TYR A 74 4.79 -0.78 -18.93
N GLU A 75 5.70 -1.60 -19.45
CA GLU A 75 6.60 -2.43 -18.66
C GLU A 75 7.97 -2.50 -19.33
N LYS A 76 9.01 -2.24 -18.55
CA LYS A 76 10.39 -2.48 -18.94
C LYS A 76 11.20 -2.87 -17.72
N GLN A 77 11.81 -4.04 -17.78
CA GLN A 77 12.64 -4.54 -16.69
C GLN A 77 13.96 -5.10 -17.22
N ASN A 78 15.02 -4.96 -16.45
CA ASN A 78 16.33 -5.58 -16.64
C ASN A 78 16.98 -5.80 -15.27
N GLU A 79 18.19 -6.28 -15.20
CA GLU A 79 18.91 -6.59 -13.94
C GLU A 79 19.19 -5.36 -13.04
N LYS A 80 19.00 -4.13 -13.52
CA LYS A 80 19.39 -2.89 -12.80
C LYS A 80 18.22 -1.95 -12.55
N SER A 81 17.15 -2.08 -13.31
CA SER A 81 16.01 -1.17 -13.23
C SER A 81 14.73 -1.84 -13.70
N ALA A 82 13.62 -1.39 -13.17
CA ALA A 82 12.27 -1.77 -13.58
C ALA A 82 11.38 -0.54 -13.63
N ILE A 83 10.51 -0.47 -14.63
CA ILE A 83 9.44 0.52 -14.74
C ILE A 83 8.16 -0.22 -15.11
N ILE A 84 7.08 0.06 -14.37
CA ILE A 84 5.76 -0.51 -14.58
C ILE A 84 4.73 0.60 -14.47
N GLU A 85 3.80 0.65 -15.41
CA GLU A 85 2.73 1.64 -15.43
C GLU A 85 1.39 0.98 -15.76
N TYR A 86 0.38 1.28 -14.95
CA TYR A 86 -0.99 0.84 -15.10
C TYR A 86 -1.95 2.02 -15.11
N ASP A 87 -3.01 1.91 -15.91
CA ASP A 87 -4.13 2.84 -15.91
C ASP A 87 -5.45 2.12 -15.63
N TYR A 88 -6.38 2.84 -15.02
CA TYR A 88 -7.77 2.44 -14.87
C TYR A 88 -8.69 3.65 -14.96
N SER A 89 -9.71 3.56 -15.81
CA SER A 89 -10.78 4.57 -15.92
C SER A 89 -12.02 4.08 -15.21
N ILE A 90 -12.60 4.91 -14.36
CA ILE A 90 -13.88 4.69 -13.67
C ILE A 90 -14.93 5.54 -14.39
N HIS A 91 -16.05 4.94 -14.72
CA HIS A 91 -17.21 5.65 -15.28
C HIS A 91 -18.33 5.74 -14.25
N GLU A 92 -19.12 6.82 -14.30
CA GLU A 92 -20.16 7.12 -13.30
C GLU A 92 -21.20 6.01 -13.14
N ASP A 93 -21.39 5.17 -14.16
CA ASP A 93 -22.33 4.04 -14.16
C ASP A 93 -21.71 2.75 -13.59
N ASP A 94 -20.38 2.67 -13.39
CA ASP A 94 -19.71 1.44 -12.96
C ASP A 94 -20.03 1.10 -11.49
N TYR A 95 -20.16 2.14 -10.66
CA TYR A 95 -20.34 2.01 -9.20
C TYR A 95 -21.42 2.98 -8.71
N PRO A 96 -22.68 2.54 -8.59
CA PRO A 96 -23.80 3.41 -8.15
C PRO A 96 -23.54 4.10 -6.80
N GLU A 97 -22.77 3.48 -5.92
CA GLU A 97 -22.38 4.05 -4.63
C GLU A 97 -21.28 5.12 -4.71
N TRP A 98 -20.63 5.26 -5.87
CA TRP A 98 -19.61 6.28 -6.16
C TRP A 98 -19.73 6.76 -7.62
N PRO A 99 -20.78 7.54 -7.96
CA PRO A 99 -21.16 7.87 -9.34
C PRO A 99 -20.36 9.05 -9.90
N TYR A 100 -19.06 8.84 -10.11
CA TYR A 100 -18.15 9.83 -10.67
C TYR A 100 -17.24 9.22 -11.73
N ASN A 101 -16.80 10.07 -12.68
CA ASN A 101 -15.78 9.71 -13.64
C ASN A 101 -14.38 10.07 -13.09
N ALA A 102 -13.48 9.13 -13.10
CA ALA A 102 -12.09 9.34 -12.68
C ALA A 102 -11.12 8.49 -13.50
N LYS A 103 -9.89 8.97 -13.64
CA LYS A 103 -8.79 8.16 -14.15
C LYS A 103 -7.75 7.97 -13.04
N LEU A 104 -7.33 6.73 -12.84
CA LEU A 104 -6.25 6.38 -11.95
C LEU A 104 -5.05 5.86 -12.75
N SER A 105 -3.85 6.23 -12.32
CA SER A 105 -2.61 5.62 -12.81
C SER A 105 -1.76 5.16 -11.64
N LEU A 106 -1.17 3.98 -11.76
CA LEU A 106 -0.11 3.51 -10.86
C LEU A 106 1.19 3.43 -11.64
N PHE A 107 2.19 4.17 -11.18
CA PHE A 107 3.56 4.10 -11.69
C PHE A 107 4.46 3.50 -10.63
N CYS A 108 5.29 2.54 -11.00
CA CYS A 108 6.32 1.96 -10.13
C CYS A 108 7.65 1.93 -10.86
N GLU A 109 8.66 2.53 -10.26
CA GLU A 109 10.03 2.50 -10.75
C GLU A 109 10.97 1.96 -9.66
N MET A 110 11.90 1.12 -10.08
CA MET A 110 13.00 0.66 -9.24
C MET A 110 14.33 0.92 -9.94
N VAL A 111 15.21 1.67 -9.29
CA VAL A 111 16.58 1.95 -9.76
C VAL A 111 17.53 1.89 -8.57
N SER A 112 18.59 1.08 -8.69
CA SER A 112 19.57 0.91 -7.62
C SER A 112 18.92 0.46 -6.31
N ASN A 113 18.99 1.28 -5.26
CA ASN A 113 18.44 1.01 -3.92
C ASN A 113 17.15 1.81 -3.62
N LEU A 114 16.49 2.33 -4.65
CA LEU A 114 15.27 3.14 -4.55
C LEU A 114 14.13 2.48 -5.32
N ILE A 115 12.98 2.33 -4.67
CA ILE A 115 11.69 2.05 -5.29
C ILE A 115 10.82 3.28 -5.11
N THR A 116 10.21 3.75 -6.19
CA THR A 116 9.23 4.84 -6.19
C THR A 116 7.89 4.30 -6.70
N ILE A 117 6.83 4.47 -5.93
CA ILE A 117 5.46 4.10 -6.31
C ILE A 117 4.60 5.35 -6.26
N LYS A 118 3.91 5.67 -7.37
CA LYS A 118 3.01 6.83 -7.46
C LYS A 118 1.60 6.37 -7.76
N LEU A 119 0.65 6.86 -6.98
CA LEU A 119 -0.77 6.81 -7.28
C LEU A 119 -1.21 8.19 -7.77
N ILE A 120 -1.72 8.25 -8.99
CA ILE A 120 -2.25 9.46 -9.60
C ILE A 120 -3.76 9.28 -9.72
N VAL A 121 -4.53 10.24 -9.24
CA VAL A 121 -6.00 10.30 -9.38
C VAL A 121 -6.35 11.57 -10.10
N ILE A 122 -7.07 11.46 -11.21
CA ILE A 122 -7.53 12.59 -12.02
C ILE A 122 -9.06 12.61 -11.98
N ASN A 123 -9.63 13.77 -11.62
CA ASN A 123 -11.06 13.99 -11.77
C ASN A 123 -11.38 14.26 -13.25
N THR A 124 -11.97 13.27 -13.92
CA THR A 124 -12.42 13.37 -15.31
C THR A 124 -13.92 13.66 -15.43
N ASP A 125 -14.60 13.88 -14.29
CA ASP A 125 -16.00 14.25 -14.23
C ASP A 125 -16.20 15.76 -14.46
N ILE A 126 -17.45 16.15 -14.66
CA ILE A 126 -17.90 17.54 -14.67
C ILE A 126 -18.27 18.05 -13.27
N LYS A 127 -18.29 17.16 -12.27
CA LYS A 127 -18.59 17.41 -10.86
C LYS A 127 -17.31 17.24 -10.04
N SER A 128 -17.18 18.00 -8.97
CA SER A 128 -16.17 17.73 -7.95
C SER A 128 -16.52 16.46 -7.16
N PHE A 129 -15.50 15.75 -6.70
CA PHE A 129 -15.66 14.64 -5.76
C PHE A 129 -14.60 14.67 -4.67
N GLU A 130 -14.91 14.03 -3.56
CA GLU A 130 -13.97 13.79 -2.49
C GLU A 130 -13.60 12.30 -2.43
N PHE A 131 -12.36 12.02 -2.02
CA PHE A 131 -11.91 10.65 -1.76
C PHE A 131 -10.96 10.60 -0.56
N THR A 132 -10.85 9.43 0.02
CA THR A 132 -9.75 9.02 0.90
C THR A 132 -9.08 7.79 0.30
N GLY A 133 -7.81 7.55 0.65
CA GLY A 133 -7.14 6.40 0.04
C GLY A 133 -5.66 6.34 0.38
N GLY A 134 -4.91 5.55 -0.37
CA GLY A 134 -3.48 5.41 -0.16
C GLY A 134 -2.88 4.15 -0.77
N LEU A 135 -1.67 3.85 -0.32
CA LEU A 135 -0.96 2.62 -0.63
C LEU A 135 -0.81 1.80 0.65
N HIS A 136 -1.01 0.48 0.54
CA HIS A 136 -1.01 -0.43 1.70
C HIS A 136 0.15 -1.44 1.63
N PRO A 137 1.43 -0.98 1.69
CA PRO A 137 2.56 -1.87 1.60
C PRO A 137 2.66 -2.81 2.80
N TYR A 138 2.84 -4.08 2.52
CA TYR A 138 3.17 -5.12 3.49
C TYR A 138 4.68 -5.33 3.47
N PHE A 139 5.42 -4.62 4.31
CA PHE A 139 6.88 -4.80 4.39
C PHE A 139 7.24 -6.11 5.04
N ALA A 140 8.09 -6.89 4.38
CA ALA A 140 8.61 -8.15 4.92
C ALA A 140 9.55 -7.87 6.09
N ILE A 141 9.37 -8.60 7.19
CA ILE A 141 10.25 -8.56 8.36
C ILE A 141 10.69 -9.98 8.71
N SER A 142 11.91 -10.13 9.20
CA SER A 142 12.45 -11.43 9.61
C SER A 142 11.85 -11.87 10.96
N SER A 143 11.55 -10.91 11.83
CA SER A 143 10.94 -11.13 13.13
C SER A 143 10.28 -9.85 13.63
N LYS A 144 9.06 -9.96 14.12
CA LYS A 144 8.38 -8.84 14.77
C LYS A 144 9.08 -8.39 16.06
N LYS A 145 9.81 -9.29 16.73
CA LYS A 145 10.55 -8.99 17.97
C LYS A 145 11.72 -8.02 17.73
N ASP A 146 12.30 -8.05 16.54
CA ASP A 146 13.44 -7.21 16.17
C ASP A 146 13.04 -5.94 15.41
N LEU A 147 11.73 -5.75 15.16
CA LEU A 147 11.20 -4.60 14.46
C LEU A 147 11.42 -3.31 15.27
N VAL A 148 12.01 -2.31 14.64
CA VAL A 148 12.16 -0.95 15.17
C VAL A 148 11.60 0.02 14.14
N ILE A 149 10.80 0.98 14.58
CA ILE A 149 10.25 2.06 13.73
C ILE A 149 10.61 3.38 14.37
N ASN A 150 11.24 4.26 13.61
CA ASN A 150 11.69 5.61 14.00
C ASN A 150 11.06 6.66 13.07
N GLY A 151 10.93 7.89 13.57
CA GLY A 151 10.43 9.05 12.83
C GLY A 151 8.97 9.39 13.11
N LEU A 152 8.34 8.66 14.04
CA LEU A 152 6.94 8.89 14.45
C LEU A 152 6.80 9.23 15.95
N GLU A 153 7.90 9.36 16.69
CA GLU A 153 7.92 9.46 18.15
C GLU A 153 7.23 10.72 18.67
N GLU A 154 7.34 11.83 17.93
CA GLU A 154 6.79 13.14 18.31
C GLU A 154 5.49 13.45 17.55
N ALA A 155 4.98 12.52 16.74
CA ALA A 155 3.78 12.73 15.95
C ALA A 155 2.51 12.51 16.77
N ASP A 156 1.51 13.34 16.56
CA ASP A 156 0.17 13.08 17.05
C ASP A 156 -0.36 11.78 16.43
N TYR A 157 -1.05 10.97 17.22
CA TYR A 157 -1.57 9.70 16.74
C TYR A 157 -3.00 9.43 17.22
N LYS A 158 -3.68 8.55 16.50
CA LYS A 158 -4.98 8.01 16.84
C LYS A 158 -4.93 6.48 16.79
N ASP A 159 -5.21 5.84 17.92
CA ASP A 159 -5.42 4.40 17.99
C ASP A 159 -6.86 4.06 17.58
N ALA A 160 -7.01 3.06 16.73
CA ALA A 160 -8.33 2.52 16.42
C ALA A 160 -8.92 1.75 17.61
N PHE A 161 -8.04 1.21 18.47
CA PHE A 161 -8.38 0.44 19.66
C PHE A 161 -7.66 1.01 20.88
N PRO A 162 -8.16 2.10 21.50
CA PRO A 162 -7.46 2.79 22.59
C PRO A 162 -7.28 1.94 23.86
N ASP A 163 -8.08 0.90 24.03
CA ASP A 163 -7.99 -0.03 25.18
C ASP A 163 -6.87 -1.08 24.99
N ILE A 164 -6.29 -1.20 23.79
CA ILE A 164 -5.17 -2.10 23.52
C ILE A 164 -3.87 -1.31 23.67
N THR A 165 -3.00 -1.78 24.57
CA THR A 165 -1.65 -1.19 24.71
C THR A 165 -0.86 -1.38 23.42
N PHE A 166 -0.46 -0.27 22.80
CA PHE A 166 0.40 -0.33 21.62
C PHE A 166 1.73 -0.98 21.97
N ASN A 167 1.99 -2.13 21.38
CA ASN A 167 3.24 -2.85 21.52
C ASN A 167 3.70 -3.36 20.16
N LEU A 168 4.65 -2.66 19.57
CA LEU A 168 5.17 -2.97 18.23
C LEU A 168 5.69 -4.41 18.12
N ASN A 169 6.31 -4.91 19.18
CA ASN A 169 6.95 -6.22 19.23
C ASN A 169 6.07 -7.31 19.86
N GLY A 170 4.85 -6.96 20.28
CA GLY A 170 3.87 -7.87 20.87
C GLY A 170 3.08 -8.67 19.83
N ASN A 171 2.19 -9.53 20.32
CA ASN A 171 1.34 -10.40 19.51
C ASN A 171 -0.02 -9.77 19.18
N ASP A 172 -0.31 -8.62 19.78
CA ASP A 172 -1.60 -7.97 19.64
C ASP A 172 -1.76 -7.25 18.28
N LEU A 173 -3.01 -6.96 17.97
CA LEU A 173 -3.38 -6.10 16.85
C LEU A 173 -2.72 -4.72 17.00
N ILE A 174 -2.16 -4.24 15.91
CA ILE A 174 -1.68 -2.86 15.77
C ILE A 174 -2.54 -2.17 14.71
N GLU A 175 -3.18 -1.06 15.08
CA GLU A 175 -3.89 -0.18 14.15
C GLU A 175 -3.79 1.25 14.68
N ARG A 176 -2.70 1.93 14.35
CA ARG A 176 -2.40 3.29 14.81
C ARG A 176 -2.10 4.21 13.64
N GLN A 177 -2.87 5.27 13.54
CA GLN A 177 -2.68 6.33 12.56
C GLN A 177 -1.88 7.48 13.17
N TYR A 178 -0.85 7.93 12.46
CA TYR A 178 -0.02 9.08 12.83
C TYR A 178 -0.29 10.25 11.90
N ASP A 179 -0.46 11.44 12.47
CA ASP A 179 -0.55 12.71 11.73
C ASP A 179 0.87 13.25 11.51
N ALA A 180 1.59 12.64 10.60
CA ALA A 180 2.99 12.96 10.30
C ALA A 180 3.25 12.84 8.80
N LYS A 181 4.16 13.71 8.31
CA LYS A 181 4.70 13.70 6.94
C LYS A 181 6.19 13.36 6.92
N ASN A 182 6.79 13.13 8.08
CA ASN A 182 8.22 12.86 8.20
C ASN A 182 8.57 11.50 7.58
N PRO A 183 9.80 11.34 7.07
CA PRO A 183 10.30 10.03 6.70
C PRO A 183 10.22 9.06 7.89
N VAL A 184 9.79 7.84 7.62
CA VAL A 184 9.81 6.74 8.57
C VAL A 184 11.00 5.85 8.25
N LYS A 185 11.76 5.48 9.27
CA LYS A 185 12.87 4.54 9.14
C LYS A 185 12.60 3.33 10.00
N PHE A 186 12.66 2.13 9.42
CA PHE A 186 12.46 0.90 10.19
C PHE A 186 13.55 -0.13 9.93
N TYR A 187 13.84 -0.94 10.94
CA TYR A 187 14.71 -2.10 10.85
C TYR A 187 13.85 -3.35 10.72
N ASN A 188 14.01 -4.09 9.63
CA ASN A 188 13.19 -5.25 9.32
C ASN A 188 13.74 -6.57 9.88
N GLY A 189 14.77 -6.50 10.74
CA GLY A 189 15.50 -7.64 11.27
C GLY A 189 16.78 -7.98 10.50
N GLU A 190 17.00 -7.37 9.31
CA GLU A 190 18.21 -7.54 8.51
C GLU A 190 18.80 -6.20 8.06
N ASN A 191 17.96 -5.29 7.59
CA ASN A 191 18.38 -4.03 7.00
C ASN A 191 17.55 -2.87 7.54
N TRP A 192 18.12 -1.68 7.49
CA TRP A 192 17.38 -0.45 7.66
C TRP A 192 16.73 -0.04 6.33
N ILE A 193 15.44 0.28 6.37
CA ILE A 193 14.67 0.78 5.24
C ILE A 193 14.14 2.16 5.63
N THR A 194 14.37 3.14 4.77
CA THR A 194 13.79 4.48 4.91
C THR A 194 12.66 4.63 3.90
N ILE A 195 11.50 5.05 4.38
CA ILE A 195 10.34 5.37 3.53
C ILE A 195 9.99 6.84 3.66
N LYS A 196 9.63 7.45 2.53
CA LYS A 196 9.15 8.83 2.44
C LYS A 196 7.84 8.85 1.68
N SER A 197 6.97 9.78 2.00
CA SER A 197 5.75 10.00 1.22
C SER A 197 5.55 11.47 0.90
N GLU A 198 4.98 11.71 -0.28
CA GLU A 198 4.51 13.02 -0.72
C GLU A 198 3.05 12.91 -1.17
N GLY A 199 2.28 13.98 -1.03
CA GLY A 199 0.85 14.00 -1.33
C GLY A 199 -0.03 13.36 -0.25
N PHE A 200 0.40 12.27 0.37
CA PHE A 200 -0.28 11.65 1.52
C PHE A 200 -0.06 12.46 2.81
N ASN A 201 -1.03 12.39 3.72
CA ASN A 201 -1.03 13.24 4.92
C ASN A 201 -0.74 12.48 6.21
N ASN A 202 -0.87 11.16 6.20
CA ASN A 202 -0.80 10.32 7.39
C ASN A 202 0.00 9.05 7.12
N TRP A 203 0.52 8.46 8.20
CA TRP A 203 1.01 7.09 8.22
C TRP A 203 0.05 6.20 9.02
N MET A 204 -0.32 5.05 8.47
CA MET A 204 -1.00 3.99 9.22
C MET A 204 0.00 2.88 9.51
N ILE A 205 0.13 2.51 10.78
CA ILE A 205 0.86 1.31 11.20
C ILE A 205 -0.17 0.24 11.52
N TRP A 206 -0.10 -0.88 10.78
CA TRP A 206 -1.05 -1.97 10.94
C TRP A 206 -0.38 -3.34 10.94
N ASN A 207 -0.89 -4.21 11.81
CA ASN A 207 -0.62 -5.64 11.81
C ASN A 207 -1.81 -6.35 12.48
N PRO A 208 -2.33 -7.48 11.96
CA PRO A 208 -3.51 -8.12 12.52
C PRO A 208 -3.29 -8.73 13.91
N GLY A 209 -2.03 -8.90 14.32
CA GLY A 209 -1.71 -9.69 15.50
C GLY A 209 -2.04 -11.18 15.34
N GLU A 210 -1.72 -11.96 16.36
CA GLU A 210 -1.90 -13.41 16.34
C GLU A 210 -3.38 -13.81 16.21
N GLU A 211 -4.26 -13.21 17.02
CA GLU A 211 -5.68 -13.54 16.98
C GLU A 211 -6.38 -13.02 15.74
N GLY A 212 -6.03 -11.80 15.27
CA GLY A 212 -6.61 -11.23 14.05
C GLY A 212 -6.24 -12.03 12.79
N ALA A 213 -5.04 -12.57 12.72
CA ALA A 213 -4.59 -13.37 11.58
C ALA A 213 -5.48 -14.60 11.34
N LYS A 214 -5.97 -15.25 12.41
CA LYS A 214 -6.84 -16.44 12.32
C LYS A 214 -8.17 -16.16 11.60
N SER A 215 -8.61 -14.91 11.58
CA SER A 215 -9.83 -14.48 10.88
C SER A 215 -9.61 -14.17 9.40
N ILE A 216 -8.36 -14.05 8.93
CA ILE A 216 -7.99 -13.66 7.58
C ILE A 216 -7.74 -14.90 6.73
N LYS A 217 -8.70 -15.27 5.88
CA LYS A 217 -8.71 -16.54 5.13
C LYS A 217 -7.53 -16.73 4.17
N ASP A 218 -6.98 -15.65 3.64
CA ASP A 218 -5.90 -15.61 2.67
C ASP A 218 -4.53 -15.28 3.31
N LEU A 219 -4.44 -15.41 4.64
CA LEU A 219 -3.23 -15.23 5.44
C LEU A 219 -2.97 -16.50 6.28
N PRO A 220 -1.80 -17.16 6.19
CA PRO A 220 -1.43 -18.20 7.15
C PRO A 220 -1.43 -17.65 8.56
N ASN A 221 -1.97 -18.43 9.53
CA ASN A 221 -2.18 -17.95 10.90
C ASN A 221 -0.92 -17.41 11.59
N GLU A 222 0.27 -17.90 11.21
CA GLU A 222 1.54 -17.51 11.85
C GLU A 222 2.25 -16.37 11.11
N ASP A 223 1.75 -16.01 9.90
CA ASP A 223 2.43 -15.03 9.05
C ASP A 223 2.23 -13.57 9.50
N TRP A 224 1.36 -13.33 10.53
CA TRP A 224 1.28 -12.02 11.17
C TRP A 224 2.64 -11.53 11.70
N SER A 225 3.54 -12.45 12.03
CA SER A 225 4.89 -12.13 12.53
C SER A 225 5.92 -11.83 11.43
N LYS A 226 5.54 -12.00 10.15
CA LYS A 226 6.44 -11.87 8.98
C LYS A 226 6.30 -10.55 8.23
N PHE A 227 5.40 -9.67 8.64
CA PHE A 227 5.21 -8.38 8.00
C PHE A 227 4.78 -7.29 8.98
N ILE A 228 4.97 -6.07 8.54
CA ILE A 228 4.35 -4.86 9.10
C ILE A 228 3.83 -3.99 7.95
N CYS A 229 2.64 -3.43 8.10
CA CYS A 229 2.15 -2.42 7.18
C CYS A 229 2.50 -1.03 7.72
N ILE A 230 3.14 -0.22 6.88
CA ILE A 230 3.46 1.19 7.14
C ILE A 230 2.94 1.94 5.91
N GLU A 231 1.72 2.44 6.02
CA GLU A 231 0.89 2.85 4.90
C GLU A 231 0.88 4.37 4.76
N PRO A 232 1.34 4.95 3.64
CA PRO A 232 1.08 6.34 3.34
C PRO A 232 -0.37 6.47 2.87
N ILE A 233 -1.17 7.24 3.61
CA ILE A 233 -2.59 7.40 3.37
C ILE A 233 -3.03 8.86 3.41
N THR A 234 -4.16 9.16 2.78
CA THR A 234 -4.97 10.32 3.07
C THR A 234 -6.25 9.86 3.78
N SER A 235 -6.34 10.15 5.07
CA SER A 235 -7.49 9.79 5.91
C SER A 235 -8.53 10.91 6.01
N LYS A 236 -8.13 12.15 5.72
CA LYS A 236 -9.04 13.28 5.53
C LYS A 236 -9.40 13.36 4.06
N PRO A 237 -10.67 13.63 3.70
CA PRO A 237 -11.08 13.72 2.30
C PRO A 237 -10.24 14.74 1.51
N VAL A 238 -9.83 14.34 0.32
CA VAL A 238 -9.22 15.20 -0.69
C VAL A 238 -10.29 15.57 -1.70
N LEU A 239 -10.57 16.85 -1.83
CA LEU A 239 -11.47 17.38 -2.86
C LEU A 239 -10.70 17.54 -4.17
N LEU A 240 -11.25 17.06 -5.26
CA LEU A 240 -10.78 17.33 -6.62
C LEU A 240 -11.88 17.97 -7.43
N GLU A 241 -11.62 19.19 -7.90
CA GLU A 241 -12.46 19.86 -8.89
C GLU A 241 -12.30 19.23 -10.27
N PRO A 242 -13.25 19.44 -11.22
CA PRO A 242 -13.14 18.94 -12.58
C PRO A 242 -11.79 19.27 -13.23
N GLY A 243 -11.09 18.24 -13.71
CA GLY A 243 -9.76 18.36 -14.33
C GLY A 243 -8.59 18.43 -13.36
N GLU A 244 -8.82 18.52 -12.05
CA GLU A 244 -7.74 18.47 -11.06
C GLU A 244 -7.20 17.04 -10.86
N LEU A 245 -5.98 16.98 -10.35
CA LEU A 245 -5.31 15.73 -10.06
C LEU A 245 -4.68 15.73 -8.66
N PHE A 246 -4.62 14.55 -8.08
CA PHE A 246 -3.84 14.21 -6.90
C PHE A 246 -2.68 13.31 -7.29
N ILE A 247 -1.51 13.54 -6.69
CA ILE A 247 -0.37 12.63 -6.79
C ILE A 247 0.05 12.24 -5.37
N GLY A 248 -0.05 10.96 -5.07
CA GLY A 248 0.52 10.36 -3.86
C GLY A 248 1.74 9.53 -4.22
N GLU A 249 2.89 9.83 -3.62
CA GLU A 249 4.15 9.14 -3.87
C GLU A 249 4.66 8.45 -2.62
N LEU A 250 5.16 7.23 -2.77
CA LEU A 250 5.91 6.46 -1.77
C LEU A 250 7.29 6.15 -2.33
N GLN A 251 8.33 6.56 -1.63
CA GLN A 251 9.72 6.17 -1.88
C GLN A 251 10.20 5.20 -0.80
N ILE A 252 10.85 4.12 -1.23
CA ILE A 252 11.42 3.07 -0.37
C ILE A 252 12.90 2.97 -0.67
N ILE A 253 13.75 3.24 0.32
CA ILE A 253 15.21 3.32 0.17
C ILE A 253 15.85 2.29 1.09
N LEU A 254 16.62 1.36 0.52
CA LEU A 254 17.46 0.45 1.29
C LEU A 254 18.71 1.20 1.75
N SER A 255 18.96 1.19 3.07
CA SER A 255 20.06 1.90 3.72
C SER A 255 21.14 0.94 4.19
#